data_f5d6356fd593b71aea0d2750bfd01636
#
_entry.id   f5d6356fd593b71aea0d2750bfd01636
#
_cell.length_a   1.000
_cell.length_b   1.000
_cell.length_c   1.000
_cell.angle_alpha   90.00
_cell.angle_beta   90.00
_cell.angle_gamma   90.00
#
_symmetry.space_group_name_H-M   'P 1'
#
loop_
_entity.id
_entity.type
_entity.pdbx_description
1 polymer ?
#
loop_
_entity_poly.entity_id
_entity_poly.type
_entity_poly.pdbx_seq_one_letter_code
_entity_poly.pdbx_strand_id
1 'polypeptide(L)'
;MTKKKQKTNLVLTIVLILGTLTVFFPLYMAVIIAFKKPSEMTNDVAGALSFPKQWSFENFHQAMEVTDFWHSLGNSLLITLVTIVLAILIHSIAGYVIGRGMARKKSFRFIYLYIVSGMFVPFSILMMPLVKQTAHMGLGNRAGVILLYLVFYMPMNVLLYSGYLKNIPEALEETADIDGASTWTTYWKVVFPMMKPMHATVAILTALGTWNDVMTPLVIMSGTGQNTLPLAQLNFQTQFGTNYNLAFASYILALIPILIFYMICQKQILNGVANGAVKG
;
A
#
# COMPACT_ATOMS: atom_id res chain seq x y z
N MET A 1 -39.38 -9.93 -20.13
CA MET A 1 -38.52 -8.80 -19.69
C MET A 1 -37.59 -8.45 -20.83
N THR A 2 -37.91 -7.43 -21.61
CA THR A 2 -37.15 -6.97 -22.78
C THR A 2 -35.93 -6.19 -22.29
N LYS A 3 -34.70 -6.71 -22.51
CA LYS A 3 -33.43 -6.00 -22.30
C LYS A 3 -33.43 -4.75 -23.19
N LYS A 4 -33.66 -3.57 -22.59
CA LYS A 4 -33.42 -2.28 -23.23
C LYS A 4 -31.96 -2.25 -23.68
N LYS A 5 -31.67 -2.33 -24.99
CA LYS A 5 -30.34 -2.03 -25.55
C LYS A 5 -29.95 -0.60 -25.13
N GLN A 6 -29.03 -0.47 -24.17
CA GLN A 6 -28.45 0.83 -23.87
C GLN A 6 -27.77 1.33 -25.16
N LYS A 7 -28.25 2.47 -25.71
CA LYS A 7 -27.58 3.15 -26.82
C LYS A 7 -26.20 3.55 -26.34
N THR A 8 -25.18 2.93 -26.88
CA THR A 8 -23.79 3.26 -26.58
C THR A 8 -23.55 4.72 -26.99
N ASN A 9 -23.26 5.58 -26.05
CA ASN A 9 -22.96 6.97 -26.34
C ASN A 9 -21.55 7.03 -26.94
N LEU A 10 -21.45 7.25 -28.26
CA LEU A 10 -20.20 7.26 -29.02
C LEU A 10 -19.17 8.23 -28.41
N VAL A 11 -19.61 9.42 -28.00
CA VAL A 11 -18.75 10.44 -27.37
C VAL A 11 -18.15 9.88 -26.06
N LEU A 12 -18.98 9.30 -25.21
CA LEU A 12 -18.50 8.71 -23.95
C LEU A 12 -17.49 7.57 -24.21
N THR A 13 -17.75 6.75 -25.22
CA THR A 13 -16.86 5.65 -25.60
C THR A 13 -15.50 6.18 -26.07
N ILE A 14 -15.47 7.25 -26.90
CA ILE A 14 -14.23 7.87 -27.35
C ILE A 14 -13.45 8.46 -26.17
N VAL A 15 -14.13 9.17 -25.27
CA VAL A 15 -13.49 9.73 -24.06
C VAL A 15 -12.90 8.63 -23.18
N LEU A 16 -13.60 7.52 -22.99
CA LEU A 16 -13.11 6.38 -22.23
C LEU A 16 -11.90 5.71 -22.90
N ILE A 17 -11.91 5.56 -24.24
CA ILE A 17 -10.76 5.01 -24.98
C ILE A 17 -9.54 5.92 -24.82
N LEU A 18 -9.69 7.24 -25.03
CA LEU A 18 -8.60 8.19 -24.86
C LEU A 18 -8.05 8.18 -23.42
N GLY A 19 -8.93 8.18 -22.40
CA GLY A 19 -8.53 8.05 -21.02
C GLY A 19 -7.77 6.74 -20.75
N THR A 20 -8.24 5.63 -21.31
CA THR A 20 -7.57 4.32 -21.19
C THR A 20 -6.18 4.36 -21.83
N LEU A 21 -6.04 4.89 -23.03
CA LEU A 21 -4.75 5.02 -23.71
C LEU A 21 -3.76 5.89 -22.90
N THR A 22 -4.24 6.98 -22.29
CA THR A 22 -3.40 7.83 -21.44
C THR A 22 -2.86 7.08 -20.22
N VAL A 23 -3.68 6.21 -19.60
CA VAL A 23 -3.28 5.40 -18.45
C VAL A 23 -2.30 4.28 -18.86
N PHE A 24 -2.50 3.66 -20.02
CA PHE A 24 -1.62 2.59 -20.50
C PHE A 24 -0.29 3.08 -21.07
N PHE A 25 -0.21 4.35 -21.49
CA PHE A 25 0.98 4.91 -22.12
C PHE A 25 2.25 4.80 -21.24
N PRO A 26 2.24 5.17 -19.93
CA PRO A 26 3.41 4.98 -19.07
C PRO A 26 3.83 3.52 -18.93
N LEU A 27 2.87 2.58 -18.86
CA LEU A 27 3.16 1.15 -18.78
C LEU A 27 3.80 0.64 -20.11
N TYR A 28 3.27 1.09 -21.23
CA TYR A 28 3.85 0.81 -22.54
C TYR A 28 5.32 1.28 -22.59
N MET A 29 5.57 2.53 -22.17
CA MET A 29 6.93 3.09 -22.12
C MET A 29 7.84 2.26 -21.21
N ALA A 30 7.36 1.89 -20.03
CA ALA A 30 8.14 1.07 -19.10
C ALA A 30 8.56 -0.25 -19.72
N VAL A 31 7.62 -0.94 -20.38
CA VAL A 31 7.90 -2.23 -21.02
C VAL A 31 8.91 -2.08 -22.16
N ILE A 32 8.68 -1.15 -23.11
CA ILE A 32 9.60 -1.04 -24.26
C ILE A 32 11.01 -0.62 -23.84
N ILE A 33 11.14 0.35 -22.93
CA ILE A 33 12.45 0.83 -22.49
C ILE A 33 13.22 -0.27 -21.74
N ALA A 34 12.53 -1.06 -20.91
CA ALA A 34 13.14 -2.16 -20.17
C ALA A 34 13.79 -3.22 -21.09
N PHE A 35 13.23 -3.45 -22.27
CA PHE A 35 13.76 -4.43 -23.23
C PHE A 35 14.73 -3.86 -24.25
N LYS A 36 14.92 -2.52 -24.32
CA LYS A 36 15.84 -1.88 -25.28
C LYS A 36 17.28 -1.95 -24.84
N LYS A 37 18.18 -2.03 -25.81
CA LYS A 37 19.61 -1.82 -25.57
C LYS A 37 19.88 -0.33 -25.30
N PRO A 38 20.87 0.02 -24.44
CA PRO A 38 21.21 1.41 -24.16
C PRO A 38 21.50 2.24 -25.41
N SER A 39 22.12 1.64 -26.44
CA SER A 39 22.42 2.28 -27.73
C SER A 39 21.18 2.70 -28.53
N GLU A 40 20.02 2.12 -28.27
CA GLU A 40 18.76 2.49 -28.91
C GLU A 40 18.10 3.72 -28.25
N MET A 41 18.58 4.12 -27.09
CA MET A 41 18.05 5.25 -26.30
C MET A 41 18.87 6.54 -26.48
N THR A 42 20.16 6.42 -26.78
CA THR A 42 21.10 7.55 -26.72
C THR A 42 21.02 8.48 -27.94
N ASN A 43 20.49 8.00 -29.07
CA ASN A 43 20.60 8.73 -30.33
C ASN A 43 19.31 9.36 -30.83
N ASP A 44 18.17 9.06 -30.21
CA ASP A 44 16.87 9.57 -30.71
C ASP A 44 15.79 9.50 -29.63
N VAL A 45 15.21 10.66 -29.28
CA VAL A 45 14.05 10.74 -28.36
C VAL A 45 12.83 10.04 -28.97
N ALA A 46 12.66 10.11 -30.29
CA ALA A 46 11.62 9.37 -31.01
C ALA A 46 11.89 7.85 -30.97
N GLY A 47 13.15 7.44 -30.94
CA GLY A 47 13.56 6.05 -30.71
C GLY A 47 13.12 5.49 -29.37
N ALA A 48 12.96 6.33 -28.33
CA ALA A 48 12.46 5.89 -27.03
C ALA A 48 11.03 5.34 -27.11
N LEU A 49 10.20 5.85 -28.02
CA LEU A 49 8.81 5.44 -28.22
C LEU A 49 8.63 4.26 -29.17
N SER A 50 9.65 3.94 -29.97
CA SER A 50 9.59 2.83 -30.92
C SER A 50 9.72 1.48 -30.24
N PHE A 51 9.28 0.41 -30.90
CA PHE A 51 9.56 -0.95 -30.42
C PHE A 51 11.06 -1.26 -30.43
N PRO A 52 11.54 -2.12 -29.48
CA PRO A 52 12.93 -2.59 -29.50
C PRO A 52 13.25 -3.26 -30.83
N LYS A 53 14.40 -2.93 -31.41
CA LYS A 53 14.90 -3.65 -32.60
C LYS A 53 15.27 -5.10 -32.27
N GLN A 54 15.76 -5.31 -31.05
CA GLN A 54 16.06 -6.62 -30.49
C GLN A 54 15.58 -6.65 -29.04
N TRP A 55 14.68 -7.57 -28.73
CA TRP A 55 14.22 -7.81 -27.38
C TRP A 55 15.32 -8.49 -26.56
N SER A 56 15.74 -7.85 -25.47
CA SER A 56 16.81 -8.38 -24.61
C SER A 56 16.36 -8.42 -23.15
N PHE A 57 16.68 -9.51 -22.47
CA PHE A 57 16.50 -9.66 -21.02
C PHE A 57 17.72 -9.20 -20.21
N GLU A 58 18.78 -8.74 -20.88
CA GLU A 58 20.03 -8.33 -20.23
C GLU A 58 19.83 -7.23 -19.20
N ASN A 59 18.96 -6.24 -19.49
CA ASN A 59 18.64 -5.18 -18.54
C ASN A 59 17.99 -5.72 -17.26
N PHE A 60 17.19 -6.77 -17.36
CA PHE A 60 16.56 -7.38 -16.18
C PHE A 60 17.59 -8.09 -15.32
N HIS A 61 18.54 -8.80 -15.93
CA HIS A 61 19.62 -9.47 -15.21
C HIS A 61 20.48 -8.46 -14.47
N GLN A 62 20.97 -7.44 -15.17
CA GLN A 62 21.77 -6.37 -14.59
C GLN A 62 21.00 -5.57 -13.52
N ALA A 63 19.71 -5.30 -13.75
CA ALA A 63 18.86 -4.63 -12.76
C ALA A 63 18.72 -5.46 -11.47
N MET A 64 18.59 -6.79 -11.58
CA MET A 64 18.55 -7.68 -10.41
C MET A 64 19.86 -7.66 -9.63
N GLU A 65 21.01 -7.61 -10.31
CA GLU A 65 22.32 -7.50 -9.66
C GLU A 65 22.49 -6.16 -8.93
N VAL A 66 22.22 -5.04 -9.62
CA VAL A 66 22.38 -3.68 -9.06
C VAL A 66 21.48 -3.45 -7.84
N THR A 67 20.28 -4.05 -7.82
CA THR A 67 19.33 -3.88 -6.71
C THR A 67 19.45 -4.92 -5.63
N ASP A 68 20.35 -5.91 -5.76
CA ASP A 68 20.33 -7.13 -4.93
C ASP A 68 18.89 -7.64 -4.78
N PHE A 69 18.29 -7.95 -5.94
CA PHE A 69 16.83 -8.11 -6.09
C PHE A 69 16.23 -9.07 -5.07
N TRP A 70 16.80 -10.25 -4.89
CA TRP A 70 16.20 -11.27 -4.02
C TRP A 70 16.23 -10.86 -2.56
N HIS A 71 17.30 -10.22 -2.11
CA HIS A 71 17.41 -9.71 -0.75
C HIS A 71 16.47 -8.52 -0.53
N SER A 72 16.45 -7.57 -1.46
CA SER A 72 15.57 -6.40 -1.41
C SER A 72 14.08 -6.78 -1.49
N LEU A 73 13.74 -7.79 -2.31
CA LEU A 73 12.40 -8.37 -2.38
C LEU A 73 12.01 -9.01 -1.05
N GLY A 74 12.90 -9.83 -0.47
CA GLY A 74 12.69 -10.46 0.84
C GLY A 74 12.43 -9.43 1.95
N ASN A 75 13.20 -8.33 1.96
CA ASN A 75 12.99 -7.22 2.91
C ASN A 75 11.64 -6.54 2.71
N SER A 76 11.28 -6.22 1.46
CA SER A 76 9.99 -5.61 1.13
C SER A 76 8.82 -6.50 1.54
N LEU A 77 8.88 -7.79 1.23
CA LEU A 77 7.85 -8.75 1.60
C LEU A 77 7.73 -8.88 3.14
N LEU A 78 8.85 -9.04 3.83
CA LEU A 78 8.87 -9.16 5.29
C LEU A 78 8.26 -7.92 5.95
N ILE A 79 8.73 -6.72 5.60
CA ILE A 79 8.22 -5.46 6.17
C ILE A 79 6.73 -5.31 5.88
N THR A 80 6.30 -5.52 4.64
CA THR A 80 4.91 -5.35 4.23
C THR A 80 3.99 -6.36 4.92
N LEU A 81 4.33 -7.66 4.89
CA LEU A 81 3.47 -8.70 5.46
C LEU A 81 3.37 -8.59 6.98
N VAL A 82 4.49 -8.35 7.68
CA VAL A 82 4.48 -8.17 9.14
C VAL A 82 3.67 -6.93 9.52
N THR A 83 3.85 -5.82 8.79
CA THR A 83 3.06 -4.60 9.02
C THR A 83 1.56 -4.84 8.83
N ILE A 84 1.15 -5.55 7.77
CA ILE A 84 -0.26 -5.89 7.52
C ILE A 84 -0.84 -6.69 8.68
N VAL A 85 -0.16 -7.77 9.09
CA VAL A 85 -0.65 -8.63 10.17
C VAL A 85 -0.79 -7.84 11.47
N LEU A 86 0.23 -7.11 11.86
CA LEU A 86 0.21 -6.31 13.08
C LEU A 86 -0.80 -5.16 13.01
N ALA A 87 -0.95 -4.51 11.85
CA ALA A 87 -1.96 -3.47 11.65
C ALA A 87 -3.39 -4.03 11.80
N ILE A 88 -3.69 -5.20 11.21
CA ILE A 88 -4.99 -5.84 11.38
C ILE A 88 -5.23 -6.15 12.86
N LEU A 89 -4.28 -6.73 13.56
CA LEU A 89 -4.45 -7.11 14.96
C LEU A 89 -4.59 -5.88 15.87
N ILE A 90 -3.65 -4.94 15.79
CA ILE A 90 -3.56 -3.81 16.73
C ILE A 90 -4.61 -2.73 16.39
N HIS A 91 -4.72 -2.34 15.11
CA HIS A 91 -5.61 -1.24 14.75
C HIS A 91 -7.09 -1.64 14.75
N SER A 92 -7.42 -2.93 14.55
CA SER A 92 -8.80 -3.39 14.69
C SER A 92 -9.25 -3.37 16.15
N ILE A 93 -8.38 -3.75 17.11
CA ILE A 93 -8.67 -3.62 18.55
C ILE A 93 -8.86 -2.13 18.91
N ALA A 94 -7.93 -1.28 18.48
CA ALA A 94 -8.02 0.15 18.74
C ALA A 94 -9.31 0.76 18.14
N GLY A 95 -9.63 0.41 16.89
CA GLY A 95 -10.84 0.85 16.22
C GLY A 95 -12.12 0.35 16.90
N TYR A 96 -12.13 -0.89 17.41
CA TYR A 96 -13.23 -1.46 18.17
C TYR A 96 -13.44 -0.72 19.51
N VAL A 97 -12.39 -0.64 20.33
CA VAL A 97 -12.48 -0.01 21.66
C VAL A 97 -12.87 1.46 21.54
N ILE A 98 -12.25 2.19 20.61
CA ILE A 98 -12.55 3.60 20.39
C ILE A 98 -13.96 3.76 19.79
N GLY A 99 -14.29 2.95 18.77
CA GLY A 99 -15.58 3.03 18.07
C GLY A 99 -16.77 2.82 19.00
N ARG A 100 -16.76 1.77 19.83
CA ARG A 100 -17.80 1.49 20.83
C ARG A 100 -17.75 2.49 21.99
N GLY A 101 -16.53 2.89 22.40
CA GLY A 101 -16.33 3.85 23.48
C GLY A 101 -16.87 5.25 23.19
N MET A 102 -16.82 5.70 21.91
CA MET A 102 -17.31 7.03 21.52
C MET A 102 -18.81 7.24 21.79
N ALA A 103 -19.63 6.20 21.72
CA ALA A 103 -21.03 6.27 22.05
C ALA A 103 -21.27 6.44 23.56
N ARG A 104 -20.32 5.96 24.39
CA ARG A 104 -20.48 5.89 25.86
C ARG A 104 -19.80 7.03 26.60
N LYS A 105 -18.64 7.52 26.15
CA LYS A 105 -17.83 8.52 26.86
C LYS A 105 -17.17 9.53 25.93
N LYS A 106 -17.23 10.82 26.29
CA LYS A 106 -16.58 11.92 25.56
C LYS A 106 -15.06 11.78 25.44
N SER A 107 -14.41 11.12 26.40
CA SER A 107 -12.97 10.84 26.37
C SER A 107 -12.56 10.00 25.16
N PHE A 108 -13.34 8.99 24.76
CA PHE A 108 -13.05 8.20 23.56
C PHE A 108 -13.19 9.01 22.29
N ARG A 109 -14.13 9.97 22.24
CA ARG A 109 -14.26 10.89 21.12
C ARG A 109 -13.03 11.80 21.01
N PHE A 110 -12.50 12.26 22.14
CA PHE A 110 -11.26 13.04 22.14
C PHE A 110 -10.06 12.19 21.67
N ILE A 111 -9.90 10.97 22.19
CA ILE A 111 -8.84 10.03 21.76
C ILE A 111 -8.96 9.75 20.26
N TYR A 112 -10.17 9.51 19.75
CA TYR A 112 -10.40 9.32 18.32
C TYR A 112 -9.93 10.52 17.50
N LEU A 113 -10.36 11.72 17.84
CA LEU A 113 -9.96 12.94 17.15
C LEU A 113 -8.46 13.18 17.22
N TYR A 114 -7.84 12.90 18.36
CA TYR A 114 -6.40 13.00 18.56
C TYR A 114 -5.64 12.03 17.63
N ILE A 115 -6.04 10.76 17.59
CA ILE A 115 -5.40 9.77 16.70
C ILE A 115 -5.61 10.16 15.24
N VAL A 116 -6.85 10.47 14.83
CA VAL A 116 -7.15 10.79 13.43
C VAL A 116 -6.46 12.09 12.99
N SER A 117 -6.23 13.05 13.89
CA SER A 117 -5.48 14.27 13.56
C SER A 117 -4.03 13.98 13.12
N GLY A 118 -3.47 12.84 13.50
CA GLY A 118 -2.16 12.39 13.04
C GLY A 118 -2.03 12.25 11.51
N MET A 119 -3.14 12.09 10.78
CA MET A 119 -3.13 12.06 9.30
C MET A 119 -2.67 13.38 8.68
N PHE A 120 -2.81 14.48 9.39
CA PHE A 120 -2.48 15.82 8.89
C PHE A 120 -1.02 16.21 9.15
N VAL A 121 -0.24 15.36 9.84
CA VAL A 121 1.17 15.64 10.12
C VAL A 121 2.02 15.17 8.94
N PRO A 122 2.66 16.07 8.18
CA PRO A 122 3.50 15.69 7.05
C PRO A 122 4.74 14.91 7.51
N PHE A 123 5.03 13.81 6.84
CA PHE A 123 6.21 12.97 7.13
C PHE A 123 7.51 13.78 7.11
N SER A 124 7.64 14.74 6.18
CA SER A 124 8.84 15.58 6.03
C SER A 124 9.20 16.34 7.31
N ILE A 125 8.22 16.73 8.13
CA ILE A 125 8.48 17.42 9.42
C ILE A 125 9.01 16.42 10.46
N LEU A 126 8.55 15.17 10.37
CA LEU A 126 8.91 14.12 11.33
C LEU A 126 10.25 13.44 11.04
N MET A 127 10.76 13.53 9.80
CA MET A 127 11.94 12.76 9.35
C MET A 127 13.12 12.89 10.31
N MET A 128 13.57 14.10 10.61
CA MET A 128 14.77 14.31 11.44
C MET A 128 14.57 13.87 12.91
N PRO A 129 13.45 14.21 13.58
CA PRO A 129 13.13 13.67 14.90
C PRO A 129 13.09 12.14 14.92
N LEU A 130 12.49 11.51 13.92
CA LEU A 130 12.36 10.05 13.84
C LEU A 130 13.70 9.36 13.66
N VAL A 131 14.58 9.89 12.78
CA VAL A 131 15.95 9.38 12.62
C VAL A 131 16.70 9.41 13.94
N LYS A 132 16.65 10.53 14.67
CA LYS A 132 17.30 10.64 15.98
C LYS A 132 16.73 9.65 16.99
N GLN A 133 15.42 9.58 17.08
CA GLN A 133 14.74 8.71 18.05
C GLN A 133 14.99 7.23 17.77
N THR A 134 14.85 6.79 16.51
CA THR A 134 15.11 5.39 16.13
C THR A 134 16.58 5.01 16.32
N ALA A 135 17.52 5.92 16.02
CA ALA A 135 18.94 5.68 16.29
C ALA A 135 19.20 5.49 17.79
N HIS A 136 18.66 6.34 18.65
CA HIS A 136 18.80 6.20 20.11
C HIS A 136 18.19 4.91 20.66
N MET A 137 17.13 4.41 20.03
CA MET A 137 16.45 3.17 20.42
C MET A 137 17.07 1.91 19.79
N GLY A 138 18.12 2.03 18.96
CA GLY A 138 18.67 0.91 18.19
C GLY A 138 17.72 0.35 17.12
N LEU A 139 16.76 1.15 16.68
CA LEU A 139 15.72 0.80 15.70
C LEU A 139 16.02 1.32 14.30
N GLY A 140 17.27 1.59 13.96
CA GLY A 140 17.71 1.93 12.59
C GLY A 140 17.72 0.70 11.68
N ASN A 141 16.63 -0.08 11.64
CA ASN A 141 16.54 -1.37 10.94
C ASN A 141 15.08 -1.68 10.53
N ARG A 142 14.86 -2.87 9.95
CA ARG A 142 13.53 -3.32 9.51
C ARG A 142 12.46 -3.28 10.62
N ALA A 143 12.82 -3.60 11.86
CA ALA A 143 11.89 -3.56 12.98
C ALA A 143 11.43 -2.13 13.28
N GLY A 144 12.35 -1.16 13.21
CA GLY A 144 12.01 0.26 13.34
C GLY A 144 11.08 0.76 12.24
N VAL A 145 11.32 0.37 10.99
CA VAL A 145 10.43 0.73 9.87
C VAL A 145 9.04 0.14 10.06
N ILE A 146 8.92 -1.13 10.46
CA ILE A 146 7.62 -1.77 10.78
C ILE A 146 6.89 -1.02 11.89
N LEU A 147 7.59 -0.67 12.98
CA LEU A 147 7.02 0.10 14.08
C LEU A 147 6.49 1.46 13.63
N LEU A 148 7.27 2.18 12.81
CA LEU A 148 6.85 3.46 12.27
C LEU A 148 5.63 3.34 11.36
N TYR A 149 5.57 2.32 10.50
CA TYR A 149 4.39 2.08 9.68
C TYR A 149 3.14 1.78 10.51
N LEU A 150 3.26 1.04 11.62
CA LEU A 150 2.13 0.84 12.52
C LEU A 150 1.63 2.18 13.09
N VAL A 151 2.53 3.09 13.44
CA VAL A 151 2.14 4.43 13.92
C VAL A 151 1.51 5.25 12.79
N PHE A 152 2.10 5.28 11.60
CA PHE A 152 1.62 6.12 10.49
C PHE A 152 0.29 5.67 9.90
N TYR A 153 0.04 4.37 9.85
CA TYR A 153 -1.24 3.84 9.33
C TYR A 153 -2.33 3.75 10.39
N MET A 154 -2.00 3.89 11.68
CA MET A 154 -2.98 3.84 12.77
C MET A 154 -4.13 4.86 12.60
N PRO A 155 -3.92 6.13 12.28
CA PRO A 155 -5.00 7.11 12.14
C PRO A 155 -6.04 6.68 11.10
N MET A 156 -5.60 6.34 9.88
CA MET A 156 -6.49 5.90 8.81
C MET A 156 -7.18 4.59 9.13
N ASN A 157 -6.45 3.62 9.68
CA ASN A 157 -7.01 2.31 9.98
C ASN A 157 -8.02 2.37 11.14
N VAL A 158 -7.77 3.18 12.17
CA VAL A 158 -8.75 3.42 13.26
C VAL A 158 -10.00 4.12 12.73
N LEU A 159 -9.86 5.10 11.82
CA LEU A 159 -10.98 5.73 11.14
C LEU A 159 -11.84 4.68 10.39
N LEU A 160 -11.21 3.81 9.61
CA LEU A 160 -11.89 2.78 8.84
C LEU A 160 -12.59 1.76 9.73
N TYR A 161 -11.89 1.21 10.72
CA TYR A 161 -12.47 0.21 11.63
C TYR A 161 -13.61 0.79 12.47
N SER A 162 -13.44 1.96 13.08
CA SER A 162 -14.49 2.61 13.87
C SER A 162 -15.70 2.99 13.02
N GLY A 163 -15.48 3.37 11.76
CA GLY A 163 -16.55 3.63 10.80
C GLY A 163 -17.33 2.37 10.43
N TYR A 164 -16.61 1.26 10.16
CA TYR A 164 -17.22 -0.02 9.78
C TYR A 164 -18.04 -0.65 10.93
N LEU A 165 -17.60 -0.46 12.16
CA LEU A 165 -18.30 -0.96 13.36
C LEU A 165 -19.76 -0.51 13.47
N LYS A 166 -20.10 0.64 12.89
CA LYS A 166 -21.50 1.12 12.83
C LYS A 166 -22.43 0.19 12.05
N ASN A 167 -21.87 -0.69 11.21
CA ASN A 167 -22.62 -1.69 10.47
C ASN A 167 -22.79 -3.02 11.24
N ILE A 168 -22.14 -3.17 12.40
CA ILE A 168 -22.22 -4.35 13.26
C ILE A 168 -23.16 -4.00 14.43
N PRO A 169 -24.35 -4.65 14.51
CA PRO A 169 -25.31 -4.37 15.60
C PRO A 169 -24.71 -4.67 16.97
N GLU A 170 -24.87 -3.74 17.92
CA GLU A 170 -24.42 -3.95 19.30
C GLU A 170 -25.16 -5.10 20.00
N ALA A 171 -26.40 -5.39 19.59
CA ALA A 171 -27.19 -6.52 20.10
C ALA A 171 -26.48 -7.88 20.01
N LEU A 172 -25.54 -8.07 19.07
CA LEU A 172 -24.75 -9.28 18.99
C LEU A 172 -23.73 -9.39 20.14
N GLU A 173 -23.19 -8.26 20.56
CA GLU A 173 -22.26 -8.17 21.69
C GLU A 173 -23.02 -8.33 23.01
N GLU A 174 -24.22 -7.74 23.12
CA GLU A 174 -25.12 -7.89 24.27
C GLU A 174 -25.58 -9.35 24.44
N THR A 175 -25.90 -10.04 23.32
CA THR A 175 -26.23 -11.48 23.37
C THR A 175 -25.06 -12.30 23.88
N ALA A 176 -23.86 -12.04 23.38
CA ALA A 176 -22.66 -12.74 23.85
C ALA A 176 -22.37 -12.47 25.34
N ASP A 177 -22.66 -11.28 25.84
CA ASP A 177 -22.52 -10.91 27.26
C ASP A 177 -23.53 -11.67 28.13
N ILE A 178 -24.79 -11.81 27.67
CA ILE A 178 -25.83 -12.63 28.34
C ILE A 178 -25.41 -14.10 28.39
N ASP A 179 -24.73 -14.61 27.34
CA ASP A 179 -24.17 -15.96 27.29
C ASP A 179 -22.90 -16.11 28.16
N GLY A 180 -22.49 -15.08 28.90
CA GLY A 180 -21.34 -15.09 29.80
C GLY A 180 -19.98 -14.93 29.13
N ALA A 181 -19.94 -14.48 27.88
CA ALA A 181 -18.68 -14.21 27.19
C ALA A 181 -18.00 -12.95 27.74
N SER A 182 -16.68 -13.02 27.99
CA SER A 182 -15.91 -11.82 28.30
C SER A 182 -15.81 -10.89 27.09
N THR A 183 -15.59 -9.59 27.30
CA THR A 183 -15.38 -8.61 26.21
C THR A 183 -14.30 -9.06 25.23
N TRP A 184 -13.23 -9.70 25.72
CA TRP A 184 -12.16 -10.23 24.88
C TRP A 184 -12.64 -11.41 24.00
N THR A 185 -13.46 -12.29 24.59
CA THR A 185 -14.07 -13.41 23.85
C THR A 185 -15.04 -12.91 22.80
N THR A 186 -15.91 -11.94 23.14
CA THR A 186 -16.85 -11.30 22.23
C THR A 186 -16.11 -10.63 21.08
N TYR A 187 -15.02 -9.89 21.38
CA TYR A 187 -14.22 -9.29 20.31
C TYR A 187 -13.69 -10.34 19.33
N TRP A 188 -12.98 -11.35 19.80
CA TRP A 188 -12.30 -12.31 18.90
C TRP A 188 -13.26 -13.29 18.21
N LYS A 189 -14.34 -13.70 18.88
CA LYS A 189 -15.27 -14.71 18.34
C LYS A 189 -16.46 -14.13 17.58
N VAL A 190 -16.85 -12.89 17.86
CA VAL A 190 -18.02 -12.26 17.25
C VAL A 190 -17.60 -11.09 16.36
N VAL A 191 -17.00 -10.06 16.95
CA VAL A 191 -16.75 -8.79 16.24
C VAL A 191 -15.65 -8.92 15.19
N PHE A 192 -14.49 -9.48 15.54
CA PHE A 192 -13.33 -9.62 14.66
C PHE A 192 -13.65 -10.39 13.36
N PRO A 193 -14.33 -11.55 13.40
CA PRO A 193 -14.73 -12.25 12.18
C PRO A 193 -15.72 -11.45 11.31
N MET A 194 -16.61 -10.67 11.92
CA MET A 194 -17.55 -9.81 11.19
C MET A 194 -16.86 -8.62 10.50
N MET A 195 -15.70 -8.19 11.00
CA MET A 195 -14.88 -7.16 10.37
C MET A 195 -14.03 -7.68 9.20
N LYS A 196 -14.14 -8.95 8.80
CA LYS A 196 -13.34 -9.54 7.71
C LYS A 196 -13.31 -8.71 6.41
N PRO A 197 -14.40 -8.09 5.92
CA PRO A 197 -14.32 -7.20 4.76
C PRO A 197 -13.45 -5.97 5.02
N MET A 198 -13.49 -5.41 6.23
CA MET A 198 -12.67 -4.27 6.61
C MET A 198 -11.20 -4.65 6.80
N HIS A 199 -10.90 -5.87 7.34
CA HIS A 199 -9.54 -6.39 7.39
C HIS A 199 -8.91 -6.45 6.00
N ALA A 200 -9.66 -6.88 4.99
CA ALA A 200 -9.18 -6.91 3.61
C ALA A 200 -8.87 -5.49 3.09
N THR A 201 -9.74 -4.51 3.37
CA THR A 201 -9.51 -3.11 2.98
C THR A 201 -8.26 -2.54 3.64
N VAL A 202 -8.12 -2.72 4.96
CA VAL A 202 -6.93 -2.28 5.72
C VAL A 202 -5.67 -2.98 5.21
N ALA A 203 -5.72 -4.29 4.97
CA ALA A 203 -4.59 -5.04 4.42
C ALA A 203 -4.10 -4.44 3.10
N ILE A 204 -5.02 -4.15 2.18
CA ILE A 204 -4.69 -3.62 0.85
C ILE A 204 -4.10 -2.21 0.94
N LEU A 205 -4.74 -1.30 1.69
CA LEU A 205 -4.26 0.07 1.84
C LEU A 205 -2.87 0.10 2.52
N THR A 206 -2.69 -0.70 3.56
CA THR A 206 -1.40 -0.84 4.24
C THR A 206 -0.36 -1.46 3.32
N ALA A 207 -0.70 -2.52 2.56
CA ALA A 207 0.20 -3.15 1.61
C ALA A 207 0.69 -2.16 0.55
N LEU A 208 -0.23 -1.44 -0.10
CA LEU A 208 0.11 -0.47 -1.15
C LEU A 208 0.99 0.65 -0.60
N GLY A 209 0.69 1.14 0.59
CA GLY A 209 1.48 2.20 1.21
C GLY A 209 2.89 1.73 1.59
N THR A 210 3.01 0.60 2.30
CA THR A 210 4.32 0.09 2.74
C THR A 210 5.18 -0.41 1.57
N TRP A 211 4.56 -1.05 0.55
CA TRP A 211 5.27 -1.55 -0.62
C TRP A 211 5.91 -0.44 -1.44
N ASN A 212 5.20 0.68 -1.64
CA ASN A 212 5.66 1.76 -2.52
C ASN A 212 6.46 2.84 -1.78
N ASP A 213 6.60 2.76 -0.45
CA ASP A 213 7.33 3.79 0.29
C ASP A 213 8.85 3.62 0.13
N VAL A 214 9.48 4.72 -0.25
CA VAL A 214 10.93 4.87 -0.36
C VAL A 214 11.48 5.68 0.80
N MET A 215 10.73 6.69 1.26
CA MET A 215 11.26 7.71 2.16
C MET A 215 11.51 7.19 3.58
N THR A 216 10.61 6.40 4.15
CA THR A 216 10.81 5.85 5.49
C THR A 216 12.00 4.87 5.52
N PRO A 217 12.12 3.88 4.61
CA PRO A 217 13.30 3.04 4.53
C PRO A 217 14.58 3.83 4.26
N LEU A 218 14.54 4.84 3.40
CA LEU A 218 15.70 5.66 3.08
C LEU A 218 16.27 6.35 4.32
N VAL A 219 15.43 6.98 5.15
CA VAL A 219 15.91 7.75 6.31
C VAL A 219 16.21 6.88 7.52
N ILE A 220 15.60 5.71 7.66
CA ILE A 220 15.73 4.85 8.84
C ILE A 220 16.78 3.75 8.62
N MET A 221 16.85 3.15 7.41
CA MET A 221 17.69 1.98 7.14
C MET A 221 18.88 2.28 6.22
N SER A 222 19.08 3.54 5.80
CA SER A 222 20.20 3.89 4.91
C SER A 222 21.54 3.43 5.50
N GLY A 223 22.36 2.79 4.66
CA GLY A 223 23.69 2.29 5.07
C GLY A 223 23.68 0.96 5.83
N THR A 224 22.53 0.36 6.07
CA THR A 224 22.44 -0.95 6.78
C THR A 224 22.56 -2.16 5.87
N GLY A 225 22.53 -1.99 4.55
CA GLY A 225 22.44 -3.08 3.58
C GLY A 225 21.05 -3.77 3.53
N GLN A 226 20.06 -3.28 4.27
CA GLN A 226 18.73 -3.86 4.35
C GLN A 226 17.71 -3.14 3.44
N ASN A 227 18.12 -2.80 2.23
CA ASN A 227 17.27 -2.05 1.32
C ASN A 227 15.95 -2.78 1.02
N THR A 228 14.87 -2.01 0.92
CA THR A 228 13.63 -2.47 0.27
C THR A 228 13.80 -2.37 -1.24
N LEU A 229 12.94 -3.07 -1.98
CA LEU A 229 13.02 -3.06 -3.44
C LEU A 229 12.82 -1.65 -4.04
N PRO A 230 11.84 -0.82 -3.61
CA PRO A 230 11.75 0.56 -4.05
C PRO A 230 12.95 1.44 -3.65
N LEU A 231 13.53 1.21 -2.46
CA LEU A 231 14.73 1.93 -2.04
C LEU A 231 15.94 1.58 -2.91
N ALA A 232 16.13 0.30 -3.23
CA ALA A 232 17.22 -0.16 -4.07
C ALA A 232 17.16 0.41 -5.49
N GLN A 233 15.99 0.82 -5.97
CA GLN A 233 15.83 1.46 -7.29
C GLN A 233 16.51 2.82 -7.40
N LEU A 234 16.81 3.49 -6.27
CA LEU A 234 17.59 4.72 -6.29
C LEU A 234 19.05 4.50 -6.77
N ASN A 235 19.54 3.26 -6.75
CA ASN A 235 20.88 2.92 -7.23
C ASN A 235 21.07 3.15 -8.75
N PHE A 236 19.97 3.28 -9.51
CA PHE A 236 20.07 3.63 -10.94
C PHE A 236 20.31 5.11 -11.21
N GLN A 237 20.19 5.97 -10.19
CA GLN A 237 20.55 7.38 -10.28
C GLN A 237 22.05 7.51 -10.01
N THR A 238 22.77 8.06 -10.97
CA THR A 238 24.21 8.35 -10.86
C THR A 238 24.46 9.86 -10.89
N GLN A 239 25.65 10.28 -10.56
CA GLN A 239 26.04 11.71 -10.67
C GLN A 239 25.99 12.24 -12.12
N PHE A 240 26.06 11.36 -13.10
CA PHE A 240 26.10 11.70 -14.53
C PHE A 240 24.78 11.44 -15.27
N GLY A 241 23.75 10.99 -14.57
CA GLY A 241 22.43 10.71 -15.14
C GLY A 241 21.76 9.45 -14.60
N THR A 242 20.64 9.07 -15.18
CA THR A 242 19.88 7.86 -14.82
C THR A 242 20.03 6.80 -15.91
N ASN A 243 20.35 5.57 -15.52
CA ASN A 243 20.30 4.45 -16.45
C ASN A 243 18.83 3.99 -16.62
N TYR A 244 18.14 4.60 -17.56
CA TYR A 244 16.70 4.38 -17.77
C TYR A 244 16.37 2.93 -18.10
N ASN A 245 17.20 2.23 -18.89
CA ASN A 245 16.95 0.84 -19.30
C ASN A 245 16.88 -0.07 -18.07
N LEU A 246 17.87 0.03 -17.19
CA LEU A 246 17.93 -0.76 -15.95
C LEU A 246 16.86 -0.31 -14.95
N ALA A 247 16.62 1.00 -14.83
CA ALA A 247 15.58 1.52 -13.95
C ALA A 247 14.19 0.99 -14.33
N PHE A 248 13.81 1.05 -15.62
CA PHE A 248 12.53 0.53 -16.08
C PHE A 248 12.43 -0.99 -15.96
N ALA A 249 13.51 -1.74 -16.23
CA ALA A 249 13.54 -3.18 -15.99
C ALA A 249 13.30 -3.50 -14.51
N SER A 250 13.94 -2.78 -13.59
CA SER A 250 13.71 -2.91 -12.14
C SER A 250 12.27 -2.54 -11.74
N TYR A 251 11.69 -1.48 -12.32
CA TYR A 251 10.29 -1.10 -12.03
C TYR A 251 9.32 -2.19 -12.44
N ILE A 252 9.52 -2.85 -13.58
CA ILE A 252 8.69 -3.99 -13.98
C ILE A 252 8.84 -5.15 -13.00
N LEU A 253 10.07 -5.48 -12.58
CA LEU A 253 10.30 -6.52 -11.59
C LEU A 253 9.61 -6.22 -10.26
N ALA A 254 9.66 -4.96 -9.79
CA ALA A 254 9.02 -4.54 -8.55
C ALA A 254 7.48 -4.48 -8.66
N LEU A 255 6.95 -4.30 -9.88
CA LEU A 255 5.50 -4.26 -10.13
C LEU A 255 4.87 -5.66 -10.03
N ILE A 256 5.59 -6.73 -10.39
CA ILE A 256 5.05 -8.09 -10.42
C ILE A 256 4.46 -8.54 -9.08
N PRO A 257 5.17 -8.46 -7.93
CA PRO A 257 4.62 -8.91 -6.66
C PRO A 257 3.35 -8.16 -6.24
N ILE A 258 3.32 -6.84 -6.43
CA ILE A 258 2.15 -6.04 -6.08
C ILE A 258 0.95 -6.30 -7.00
N LEU A 259 1.18 -6.58 -8.28
CA LEU A 259 0.13 -7.01 -9.20
C LEU A 259 -0.44 -8.37 -8.80
N ILE A 260 0.40 -9.34 -8.42
CA ILE A 260 -0.05 -10.64 -7.91
C ILE A 260 -0.90 -10.43 -6.66
N PHE A 261 -0.43 -9.63 -5.72
CA PHE A 261 -1.20 -9.29 -4.52
C PHE A 261 -2.56 -8.64 -4.85
N TYR A 262 -2.56 -7.68 -5.79
CA TYR A 262 -3.79 -7.04 -6.25
C TYR A 262 -4.76 -8.04 -6.88
N MET A 263 -4.30 -8.93 -7.75
CA MET A 263 -5.14 -9.96 -8.39
C MET A 263 -5.79 -10.90 -7.38
N ILE A 264 -5.10 -11.21 -6.29
CA ILE A 264 -5.65 -12.02 -5.19
C ILE A 264 -6.73 -11.25 -4.43
N CYS A 265 -6.50 -9.96 -4.18
CA CYS A 265 -7.33 -9.13 -3.30
C CYS A 265 -8.41 -8.32 -4.03
N GLN A 266 -8.43 -8.26 -5.37
CA GLN A 266 -9.31 -7.37 -6.15
C GLN A 266 -10.81 -7.51 -5.83
N LYS A 267 -11.30 -8.73 -5.57
CA LYS A 267 -12.72 -8.96 -5.20
C LYS A 267 -13.09 -8.29 -3.89
N GLN A 268 -12.18 -8.32 -2.92
CA GLN A 268 -12.37 -7.69 -1.62
C GLN A 268 -12.31 -6.16 -1.72
N ILE A 269 -11.46 -5.64 -2.62
CA ILE A 269 -11.37 -4.19 -2.91
C ILE A 269 -12.71 -3.68 -3.44
N LEU A 270 -13.23 -4.34 -4.47
CA LEU A 270 -14.49 -3.94 -5.11
C LEU A 270 -15.67 -3.99 -4.13
N ASN A 271 -15.74 -5.02 -3.29
CA ASN A 271 -16.80 -5.16 -2.27
C ASN A 271 -16.65 -4.12 -1.14
N GLY A 272 -15.42 -3.80 -0.71
CA GLY A 272 -15.16 -2.81 0.34
C GLY A 272 -15.51 -1.38 -0.10
N VAL A 273 -15.12 -1.00 -1.31
CA VAL A 273 -15.41 0.31 -1.90
C VAL A 273 -16.91 0.48 -2.20
N ALA A 274 -17.55 -0.56 -2.76
CA ALA A 274 -18.98 -0.52 -3.07
C ALA A 274 -19.84 -0.34 -1.80
N ASN A 275 -19.51 -1.03 -0.70
CA ASN A 275 -20.24 -0.91 0.57
C ASN A 275 -19.99 0.43 1.28
N GLY A 276 -18.87 1.11 1.00
CA GLY A 276 -18.58 2.45 1.50
C GLY A 276 -19.24 3.58 0.71
N ALA A 277 -19.42 3.38 -0.61
CA ALA A 277 -19.93 4.40 -1.53
C ALA A 277 -21.48 4.44 -1.66
N VAL A 278 -22.19 3.38 -1.27
CA VAL A 278 -23.66 3.24 -1.48
C VAL A 278 -24.49 3.86 -0.33
N LYS A 279 -23.86 4.48 0.67
CA LYS A 279 -24.56 5.20 1.75
C LYS A 279 -24.28 6.70 1.68
N GLY A 280 -24.47 7.29 0.50
CA GLY A 280 -24.64 8.73 0.31
C GLY A 280 -26.08 9.01 -0.16
#